data_7b2b479d70906a2db58b46cb99ddb100
#
_entry.id   7b2b479d70906a2db58b46cb99ddb100
#
_cell.length_a   1.000
_cell.length_b   1.000
_cell.length_c   1.000
_cell.angle_alpha   90.00
_cell.angle_beta   90.00
_cell.angle_gamma   90.00
#
_symmetry.space_group_name_H-M   'P 1'
#
loop_
_entity.id
_entity.type
_entity.pdbx_description
1 polymer ?
#
loop_
_entity_poly.entity_id
_entity_poly.type
_entity_poly.pdbx_seq_one_letter_code
_entity_poly.pdbx_strand_id
1 'polypeptide(L)'
;SEMSWTKRLVHPSEVLSIGEKIETVVLSVNKEKQEISLGLKQTETNPWTVAAKKYPPGTIVTTIVRSLTNFGVFVEIEPGIDGMIHVSDLSWTKKYTHPSEALQKGQEVKCVVLEVDQERQRVSLGVKQLTEDPWTRAIPEKYIPGQIIKGTVTKLTNFGAFVELEPGLEGLLHISELADHKIEKPRDIVKLGDQIEV
;
A
#
# COMPACT_ATOMS: atom_id res chain seq x y z
N SER A 1 -2.37 -26.28 11.40
CA SER A 1 -1.91 -24.92 11.73
C SER A 1 -0.63 -24.91 12.59
N GLU A 2 -0.34 -26.01 13.33
CA GLU A 2 0.80 -26.09 14.25
C GLU A 2 2.09 -26.63 13.61
N MET A 3 2.10 -26.78 12.27
CA MET A 3 3.20 -27.41 11.54
C MET A 3 4.10 -26.41 10.82
N SER A 4 3.62 -25.21 10.47
CA SER A 4 4.42 -24.18 9.78
C SER A 4 3.98 -22.77 10.16
N TRP A 5 4.95 -21.83 10.20
CA TRP A 5 4.73 -20.40 10.40
C TRP A 5 4.34 -19.67 9.10
N THR A 6 4.89 -20.12 7.98
CA THR A 6 4.86 -19.37 6.72
C THR A 6 4.00 -20.01 5.64
N LYS A 7 3.78 -21.33 5.70
CA LYS A 7 3.01 -22.05 4.69
C LYS A 7 1.66 -22.51 5.25
N ARG A 8 0.59 -22.22 4.51
CA ARG A 8 -0.72 -22.81 4.78
C ARG A 8 -0.75 -24.20 4.15
N LEU A 9 -0.46 -25.20 4.98
CA LEU A 9 -0.44 -26.60 4.55
C LEU A 9 -1.85 -27.13 4.39
N VAL A 10 -2.12 -27.79 3.28
CA VAL A 10 -3.39 -28.47 3.01
C VAL A 10 -3.36 -29.87 3.62
N HIS A 11 -2.21 -30.57 3.51
CA HIS A 11 -2.04 -31.90 4.06
C HIS A 11 -0.71 -32.04 4.81
N PRO A 12 -0.66 -32.80 5.95
CA PRO A 12 0.58 -33.01 6.70
C PRO A 12 1.72 -33.64 5.92
N SER A 13 1.42 -34.46 4.91
CA SER A 13 2.42 -35.13 4.04
C SER A 13 3.24 -34.17 3.17
N GLU A 14 2.89 -32.88 3.13
CA GLU A 14 3.67 -31.86 2.43
C GLU A 14 4.97 -31.51 3.17
N VAL A 15 4.99 -31.77 4.49
CA VAL A 15 6.13 -31.40 5.37
C VAL A 15 6.72 -32.62 6.05
N LEU A 16 5.93 -33.66 6.32
CA LEU A 16 6.34 -34.82 7.11
C LEU A 16 6.12 -36.10 6.37
N SER A 17 7.07 -37.05 6.49
CA SER A 17 6.99 -38.40 5.94
C SER A 17 6.76 -39.43 7.05
N ILE A 18 6.04 -40.49 6.73
CA ILE A 18 5.82 -41.59 7.70
C ILE A 18 7.16 -42.24 8.05
N GLY A 19 7.45 -42.32 9.36
CA GLY A 19 8.69 -42.89 9.90
C GLY A 19 9.84 -41.87 10.09
N GLU A 20 9.61 -40.61 9.78
CA GLU A 20 10.54 -39.52 10.01
C GLU A 20 10.64 -39.18 11.51
N LYS A 21 11.86 -38.97 12.01
CA LYS A 21 12.11 -38.50 13.37
C LYS A 21 12.06 -36.97 13.38
N ILE A 22 11.13 -36.41 14.13
CA ILE A 22 10.94 -34.96 14.26
C ILE A 22 11.02 -34.53 15.71
N GLU A 23 11.54 -33.33 15.94
CA GLU A 23 11.47 -32.66 17.24
C GLU A 23 10.18 -31.85 17.31
N THR A 24 9.46 -31.99 18.41
CA THR A 24 8.18 -31.27 18.62
C THR A 24 8.11 -30.72 20.03
N VAL A 25 7.37 -29.65 20.21
CA VAL A 25 7.07 -29.04 21.51
C VAL A 25 5.70 -29.52 21.97
N VAL A 26 5.61 -29.96 23.25
CA VAL A 26 4.32 -30.29 23.86
C VAL A 26 3.55 -29.01 24.16
N LEU A 27 2.40 -28.83 23.54
CA LEU A 27 1.54 -27.66 23.71
C LEU A 27 0.55 -27.83 24.86
N SER A 28 -0.10 -28.98 24.93
CA SER A 28 -1.05 -29.30 25.99
C SER A 28 -1.17 -30.79 26.19
N VAL A 29 -1.54 -31.19 27.40
CA VAL A 29 -1.84 -32.59 27.78
C VAL A 29 -3.28 -32.63 28.27
N ASN A 30 -4.14 -33.34 27.56
CA ASN A 30 -5.51 -33.59 27.99
C ASN A 30 -5.60 -34.96 28.65
N LYS A 31 -5.72 -34.98 30.00
CA LYS A 31 -5.78 -36.21 30.79
C LYS A 31 -7.09 -36.99 30.60
N GLU A 32 -8.20 -36.30 30.33
CA GLU A 32 -9.51 -36.94 30.15
C GLU A 32 -9.58 -37.68 28.83
N LYS A 33 -9.04 -37.11 27.75
CA LYS A 33 -9.03 -37.73 26.41
C LYS A 33 -7.77 -38.56 26.15
N GLN A 34 -6.79 -38.54 27.06
CA GLN A 34 -5.48 -39.19 26.90
C GLN A 34 -4.75 -38.74 25.62
N GLU A 35 -4.85 -37.43 25.29
CA GLU A 35 -4.26 -36.83 24.09
C GLU A 35 -3.18 -35.81 24.47
N ILE A 36 -2.10 -35.82 23.72
CA ILE A 36 -1.02 -34.83 23.84
C ILE A 36 -1.00 -34.03 22.54
N SER A 37 -1.21 -32.72 22.65
CA SER A 37 -1.09 -31.80 21.52
C SER A 37 0.35 -31.39 21.33
N LEU A 38 0.88 -31.59 20.14
CA LEU A 38 2.25 -31.28 19.77
C LEU A 38 2.28 -30.17 18.70
N GLY A 39 3.32 -29.34 18.76
CA GLY A 39 3.59 -28.32 17.75
C GLY A 39 4.99 -28.49 17.17
N LEU A 40 5.09 -28.39 15.86
CA LEU A 40 6.35 -28.46 15.12
C LEU A 40 6.93 -27.03 14.92
N LYS A 41 6.09 -26.08 14.58
CA LYS A 41 6.50 -24.70 14.30
C LYS A 41 7.20 -24.01 15.48
N GLN A 42 6.92 -24.44 16.72
CA GLN A 42 7.53 -23.88 17.92
C GLN A 42 8.98 -24.30 18.12
N THR A 43 9.47 -25.33 17.42
CA THR A 43 10.88 -25.72 17.42
C THR A 43 11.74 -24.76 16.61
N GLU A 44 11.14 -24.07 15.64
CA GLU A 44 11.78 -23.04 14.83
C GLU A 44 11.51 -21.65 15.40
N THR A 45 12.50 -20.77 15.29
CA THR A 45 12.31 -19.35 15.64
C THR A 45 11.23 -18.76 14.75
N ASN A 46 10.23 -18.12 15.36
CA ASN A 46 9.14 -17.49 14.60
C ASN A 46 9.74 -16.44 13.62
N PRO A 47 9.60 -16.65 12.29
CA PRO A 47 10.16 -15.73 11.30
C PRO A 47 9.67 -14.29 11.46
N TRP A 48 8.48 -14.11 12.01
CA TRP A 48 7.87 -12.80 12.20
C TRP A 48 8.50 -12.00 13.36
N THR A 49 9.01 -12.67 14.39
CA THR A 49 9.79 -12.01 15.46
C THR A 49 11.16 -11.57 14.96
N VAL A 50 11.76 -12.37 14.06
CA VAL A 50 13.02 -12.03 13.40
C VAL A 50 12.79 -10.88 12.41
N ALA A 51 11.71 -10.96 11.61
CA ALA A 51 11.33 -9.91 10.66
C ALA A 51 11.10 -8.56 11.34
N ALA A 52 10.41 -8.53 12.49
CA ALA A 52 10.20 -7.30 13.24
C ALA A 52 11.51 -6.64 13.74
N LYS A 53 12.52 -7.45 14.05
CA LYS A 53 13.86 -6.96 14.43
C LYS A 53 14.70 -6.56 13.21
N LYS A 54 14.58 -7.31 12.10
CA LYS A 54 15.34 -7.10 10.87
C LYS A 54 14.84 -5.91 10.07
N TYR A 55 13.52 -5.70 10.10
CA TYR A 55 12.82 -4.66 9.35
C TYR A 55 12.05 -3.71 10.28
N PRO A 56 12.74 -2.88 11.07
CA PRO A 56 12.07 -1.87 11.89
C PRO A 56 11.34 -0.85 10.97
N PRO A 57 10.30 -0.19 11.48
CA PRO A 57 9.62 0.88 10.76
C PRO A 57 10.61 1.93 10.24
N GLY A 58 10.44 2.34 8.98
CA GLY A 58 11.36 3.24 8.27
C GLY A 58 12.46 2.53 7.46
N THR A 59 12.60 1.21 7.55
CA THR A 59 13.57 0.46 6.74
C THR A 59 13.11 0.38 5.30
N ILE A 60 14.03 0.67 4.37
CA ILE A 60 13.79 0.52 2.92
C ILE A 60 14.09 -0.92 2.52
N VAL A 61 13.12 -1.56 1.90
CA VAL A 61 13.23 -2.94 1.40
C VAL A 61 12.87 -3.00 -0.08
N THR A 62 13.51 -3.93 -0.80
CA THR A 62 13.13 -4.26 -2.17
C THR A 62 12.25 -5.51 -2.14
N THR A 63 11.09 -5.43 -2.76
CA THR A 63 10.07 -6.47 -2.72
C THR A 63 9.60 -6.83 -4.12
N ILE A 64 9.01 -8.02 -4.27
CA ILE A 64 8.47 -8.50 -5.53
C ILE A 64 6.95 -8.57 -5.44
N VAL A 65 6.27 -7.97 -6.41
CA VAL A 65 4.80 -7.99 -6.48
C VAL A 65 4.30 -9.42 -6.76
N ARG A 66 3.56 -9.99 -5.81
CA ARG A 66 2.96 -11.32 -5.90
C ARG A 66 1.54 -11.28 -6.43
N SER A 67 0.73 -10.37 -5.91
CA SER A 67 -0.69 -10.25 -6.26
C SER A 67 -1.18 -8.82 -6.13
N LEU A 68 -2.13 -8.46 -6.98
CA LEU A 68 -2.80 -7.17 -7.00
C LEU A 68 -4.26 -7.36 -6.64
N THR A 69 -4.77 -6.55 -5.72
CA THR A 69 -6.19 -6.55 -5.29
C THR A 69 -6.73 -5.12 -5.36
N ASN A 70 -8.05 -4.95 -5.26
CA ASN A 70 -8.68 -3.63 -5.34
C ASN A 70 -8.20 -2.66 -4.25
N PHE A 71 -7.78 -3.17 -3.10
CA PHE A 71 -7.38 -2.34 -1.94
C PHE A 71 -5.87 -2.21 -1.77
N GLY A 72 -5.06 -3.02 -2.49
CA GLY A 72 -3.61 -2.96 -2.36
C GLY A 72 -2.85 -4.04 -3.11
N VAL A 73 -1.55 -4.05 -2.89
CA VAL A 73 -0.58 -4.93 -3.52
C VAL A 73 0.02 -5.85 -2.47
N PHE A 74 -0.05 -7.14 -2.70
CA PHE A 74 0.70 -8.12 -1.92
C PHE A 74 2.08 -8.31 -2.54
N VAL A 75 3.09 -8.16 -1.73
CA VAL A 75 4.49 -8.25 -2.11
C VAL A 75 5.22 -9.22 -1.20
N GLU A 76 6.23 -9.87 -1.73
CA GLU A 76 7.12 -10.74 -0.96
C GLU A 76 8.41 -9.99 -0.65
N ILE A 77 8.75 -9.91 0.64
CA ILE A 77 9.99 -9.33 1.13
C ILE A 77 11.08 -10.40 1.13
N GLU A 78 10.78 -11.53 1.73
CA GLU A 78 11.61 -12.75 1.78
C GLU A 78 10.71 -13.97 1.65
N PRO A 79 11.24 -15.13 1.26
CA PRO A 79 10.46 -16.36 1.18
C PRO A 79 9.70 -16.64 2.48
N GLY A 80 8.37 -16.53 2.43
CA GLY A 80 7.49 -16.74 3.58
C GLY A 80 7.18 -15.49 4.42
N ILE A 81 7.69 -14.31 4.06
CA ILE A 81 7.34 -13.02 4.67
C ILE A 81 6.65 -12.16 3.62
N ASP A 82 5.33 -12.09 3.73
CA ASP A 82 4.50 -11.30 2.84
C ASP A 82 4.23 -9.91 3.43
N GLY A 83 4.33 -8.90 2.58
CA GLY A 83 3.97 -7.54 2.89
C GLY A 83 2.76 -7.08 2.07
N MET A 84 2.11 -6.03 2.52
CA MET A 84 1.02 -5.37 1.82
C MET A 84 1.29 -3.88 1.68
N ILE A 85 1.12 -3.37 0.47
CA ILE A 85 1.11 -1.94 0.17
C ILE A 85 -0.34 -1.55 -0.09
N HIS A 86 -0.91 -0.70 0.75
CA HIS A 86 -2.26 -0.19 0.51
C HIS A 86 -2.28 0.74 -0.70
N VAL A 87 -3.40 0.78 -1.45
CA VAL A 87 -3.52 1.62 -2.66
C VAL A 87 -3.23 3.10 -2.38
N SER A 88 -3.59 3.61 -1.20
CA SER A 88 -3.29 4.98 -0.76
C SER A 88 -1.82 5.25 -0.46
N ASP A 89 -1.01 4.20 -0.30
CA ASP A 89 0.42 4.30 0.01
C ASP A 89 1.32 4.14 -1.22
N LEU A 90 0.71 4.12 -2.42
CA LEU A 90 1.43 4.06 -3.70
C LEU A 90 1.89 5.44 -4.18
N SER A 91 1.10 6.50 -3.94
CA SER A 91 1.43 7.86 -4.40
C SER A 91 0.85 8.93 -3.48
N TRP A 92 1.55 10.08 -3.39
CA TRP A 92 1.09 11.28 -2.69
C TRP A 92 0.06 12.09 -3.49
N THR A 93 0.25 12.17 -4.80
CA THR A 93 -0.52 13.06 -5.67
C THR A 93 -1.57 12.33 -6.50
N LYS A 94 -1.27 11.12 -6.95
CA LYS A 94 -2.16 10.36 -7.82
C LYS A 94 -3.01 9.35 -7.04
N LYS A 95 -4.33 9.48 -7.14
CA LYS A 95 -5.27 8.47 -6.63
C LYS A 95 -5.46 7.38 -7.67
N TYR A 96 -5.00 6.17 -7.34
CA TYR A 96 -5.24 5.00 -8.17
C TYR A 96 -6.57 4.34 -7.79
N THR A 97 -7.36 3.99 -8.77
CA THR A 97 -8.60 3.22 -8.58
C THR A 97 -8.26 1.75 -8.35
N HIS A 98 -7.22 1.28 -9.05
CA HIS A 98 -6.71 -0.07 -8.89
C HIS A 98 -5.17 -0.05 -8.93
N PRO A 99 -4.48 -0.83 -8.08
CA PRO A 99 -3.02 -0.86 -8.04
C PRO A 99 -2.34 -1.28 -9.34
N SER A 100 -3.04 -2.01 -10.23
CA SER A 100 -2.52 -2.39 -11.55
C SER A 100 -2.22 -1.21 -12.49
N GLU A 101 -2.73 -0.02 -12.15
CA GLU A 101 -2.39 1.21 -12.88
C GLU A 101 -0.96 1.69 -12.58
N ALA A 102 -0.43 1.30 -11.41
CA ALA A 102 0.89 1.70 -10.93
C ALA A 102 1.94 0.58 -10.98
N LEU A 103 1.53 -0.66 -10.70
CA LEU A 103 2.43 -1.80 -10.52
C LEU A 103 1.94 -3.02 -11.29
N GLN A 104 2.89 -3.89 -11.67
CA GLN A 104 2.61 -5.15 -12.36
C GLN A 104 3.06 -6.35 -11.52
N LYS A 105 2.38 -7.48 -11.70
CA LYS A 105 2.77 -8.74 -11.06
C LYS A 105 4.18 -9.16 -11.51
N GLY A 106 5.03 -9.52 -10.55
CA GLY A 106 6.43 -9.90 -10.79
C GLY A 106 7.40 -8.71 -10.84
N GLN A 107 6.91 -7.48 -10.72
CA GLN A 107 7.74 -6.29 -10.70
C GLN A 107 8.45 -6.14 -9.36
N GLU A 108 9.71 -5.73 -9.40
CA GLU A 108 10.45 -5.31 -8.21
C GLU A 108 10.06 -3.89 -7.82
N VAL A 109 9.74 -3.69 -6.54
CA VAL A 109 9.34 -2.39 -5.99
C VAL A 109 10.12 -2.12 -4.71
N LYS A 110 10.70 -0.94 -4.62
CA LYS A 110 11.28 -0.44 -3.37
C LYS A 110 10.15 0.13 -2.50
N CYS A 111 10.15 -0.23 -1.24
CA CYS A 111 9.14 0.18 -0.27
C CYS A 111 9.79 0.53 1.06
N VAL A 112 9.10 1.31 1.86
CA VAL A 112 9.44 1.57 3.26
C VAL A 112 8.55 0.74 4.15
N VAL A 113 9.13 0.10 5.15
CA VAL A 113 8.37 -0.62 6.19
C VAL A 113 7.67 0.41 7.07
N LEU A 114 6.35 0.35 7.14
CA LEU A 114 5.53 1.20 8.00
C LEU A 114 5.30 0.54 9.37
N GLU A 115 4.90 -0.73 9.34
CA GLU A 115 4.58 -1.49 10.53
C GLU A 115 4.76 -2.99 10.28
N VAL A 116 5.14 -3.72 11.32
CA VAL A 116 5.21 -5.19 11.31
C VAL A 116 4.21 -5.75 12.32
N ASP A 117 3.13 -6.33 11.83
CA ASP A 117 2.12 -7.01 12.64
C ASP A 117 2.47 -8.50 12.77
N GLN A 118 3.01 -8.86 13.93
CA GLN A 118 3.42 -10.23 14.23
C GLN A 118 2.22 -11.16 14.46
N GLU A 119 1.10 -10.63 14.96
CA GLU A 119 -0.11 -11.42 15.23
C GLU A 119 -0.82 -11.80 13.95
N ARG A 120 -0.96 -10.84 13.03
CA ARG A 120 -1.60 -11.05 11.73
C ARG A 120 -0.65 -11.57 10.66
N GLN A 121 0.64 -11.70 11.01
CA GLN A 121 1.69 -12.16 10.10
C GLN A 121 1.73 -11.34 8.81
N ARG A 122 1.81 -10.02 8.94
CA ARG A 122 1.82 -9.06 7.82
C ARG A 122 2.78 -7.92 8.09
N VAL A 123 3.40 -7.43 7.02
CA VAL A 123 4.18 -6.20 7.02
C VAL A 123 3.43 -5.16 6.20
N SER A 124 3.14 -4.04 6.81
CA SER A 124 2.58 -2.87 6.12
C SER A 124 3.72 -2.08 5.48
N LEU A 125 3.62 -1.84 4.19
CA LEU A 125 4.63 -1.17 3.39
C LEU A 125 4.06 0.04 2.68
N GLY A 126 4.90 1.03 2.38
CA GLY A 126 4.53 2.18 1.58
C GLY A 126 5.60 2.52 0.56
N VAL A 127 5.17 2.98 -0.60
CA VAL A 127 6.05 3.46 -1.69
C VAL A 127 6.19 4.97 -1.64
N LYS A 128 5.10 5.67 -1.36
CA LYS A 128 5.05 7.13 -1.30
C LYS A 128 6.05 7.72 -0.29
N GLN A 129 6.31 7.02 0.81
CA GLN A 129 7.25 7.45 1.86
C GLN A 129 8.72 7.41 1.43
N LEU A 130 9.04 6.83 0.27
CA LEU A 130 10.38 6.93 -0.34
C LEU A 130 10.71 8.34 -0.83
N THR A 131 9.68 9.13 -1.11
CA THR A 131 9.80 10.53 -1.51
C THR A 131 9.20 11.42 -0.43
N GLU A 132 9.76 12.62 -0.28
CA GLU A 132 9.14 13.62 0.60
C GLU A 132 7.72 13.91 0.13
N ASP A 133 6.81 14.14 1.07
CA ASP A 133 5.44 14.55 0.75
C ASP A 133 5.46 15.91 0.03
N PRO A 134 5.07 15.98 -1.26
CA PRO A 134 5.09 17.21 -2.00
C PRO A 134 4.21 18.31 -1.39
N TRP A 135 3.15 17.91 -0.66
CA TRP A 135 2.21 18.84 -0.03
C TRP A 135 2.80 19.59 1.15
N THR A 136 3.81 19.01 1.83
CA THR A 136 4.42 19.65 3.00
C THR A 136 5.45 20.70 2.62
N ARG A 137 6.12 20.56 1.49
CA ARG A 137 7.21 21.44 1.11
C ARG A 137 7.16 21.89 -0.34
N ALA A 138 7.25 20.99 -1.28
CA ALA A 138 7.43 21.34 -2.71
C ALA A 138 6.23 22.11 -3.28
N ILE A 139 5.01 21.77 -2.91
CA ILE A 139 3.80 22.44 -3.39
C ILE A 139 3.63 23.82 -2.77
N PRO A 140 3.73 24.02 -1.44
CA PRO A 140 3.66 25.36 -0.84
C PRO A 140 4.79 26.30 -1.25
N GLU A 141 5.98 25.79 -1.54
CA GLU A 141 7.12 26.60 -2.04
C GLU A 141 6.92 27.00 -3.50
N LYS A 142 6.30 26.14 -4.31
CA LYS A 142 6.11 26.36 -5.76
C LYS A 142 4.86 27.17 -6.09
N TYR A 143 3.79 26.98 -5.32
CA TYR A 143 2.49 27.62 -5.54
C TYR A 143 2.17 28.60 -4.41
N ILE A 144 2.55 29.86 -4.64
CA ILE A 144 2.39 30.94 -3.66
C ILE A 144 1.07 31.67 -3.93
N PRO A 145 0.26 31.99 -2.90
CA PRO A 145 -0.96 32.78 -3.07
C PRO A 145 -0.70 34.08 -3.84
N GLY A 146 -1.49 34.34 -4.89
CA GLY A 146 -1.35 35.49 -5.78
C GLY A 146 -0.48 35.25 -7.01
N GLN A 147 0.07 34.06 -7.18
CA GLN A 147 0.81 33.67 -8.38
C GLN A 147 -0.17 33.23 -9.48
N ILE A 148 0.04 33.75 -10.70
CA ILE A 148 -0.70 33.30 -11.89
C ILE A 148 0.01 32.08 -12.46
N ILE A 149 -0.74 30.99 -12.63
CA ILE A 149 -0.24 29.71 -13.15
C ILE A 149 -1.10 29.21 -14.31
N LYS A 150 -0.50 28.42 -15.18
CA LYS A 150 -1.21 27.78 -16.29
C LYS A 150 -1.59 26.35 -15.92
N GLY A 151 -2.82 25.98 -16.19
CA GLY A 151 -3.30 24.63 -16.00
C GLY A 151 -4.27 24.20 -17.08
N THR A 152 -4.55 22.92 -17.15
CA THR A 152 -5.47 22.32 -18.12
C THR A 152 -6.72 21.84 -17.41
N VAL A 153 -7.90 22.19 -17.92
CA VAL A 153 -9.18 21.76 -17.34
C VAL A 153 -9.40 20.28 -17.59
N THR A 154 -9.37 19.47 -16.51
CA THR A 154 -9.53 18.01 -16.57
C THR A 154 -10.96 17.55 -16.29
N LYS A 155 -11.69 18.31 -15.47
CA LYS A 155 -13.05 17.94 -15.08
C LYS A 155 -13.89 19.17 -14.77
N LEU A 156 -15.16 19.12 -15.17
CA LEU A 156 -16.16 20.15 -14.88
C LEU A 156 -17.25 19.59 -13.95
N THR A 157 -17.56 20.31 -12.89
CA THR A 157 -18.63 20.01 -11.94
C THR A 157 -19.58 21.19 -11.83
N ASN A 158 -20.67 21.05 -11.09
CA ASN A 158 -21.64 22.16 -10.89
C ASN A 158 -21.08 23.30 -10.04
N PHE A 159 -20.06 23.03 -9.23
CA PHE A 159 -19.48 24.00 -8.30
C PHE A 159 -18.11 24.54 -8.73
N GLY A 160 -17.56 24.06 -9.85
CA GLY A 160 -16.26 24.51 -10.34
C GLY A 160 -15.63 23.61 -11.38
N ALA A 161 -14.40 23.96 -11.74
CA ALA A 161 -13.56 23.23 -12.66
C ALA A 161 -12.34 22.65 -11.94
N PHE A 162 -11.97 21.41 -12.25
CA PHE A 162 -10.69 20.86 -11.84
C PHE A 162 -9.66 21.18 -12.92
N VAL A 163 -8.54 21.73 -12.49
CA VAL A 163 -7.46 22.18 -13.35
C VAL A 163 -6.20 21.41 -12.97
N GLU A 164 -5.66 20.65 -13.90
CA GLU A 164 -4.38 19.97 -13.71
C GLU A 164 -3.25 20.98 -13.92
N LEU A 165 -2.46 21.18 -12.88
CA LEU A 165 -1.30 22.07 -12.86
C LEU A 165 -0.03 21.31 -13.26
N GLU A 166 0.09 20.08 -12.80
CA GLU A 166 1.15 19.12 -13.13
C GLU A 166 0.55 17.70 -13.18
N PRO A 167 1.22 16.74 -13.82
CA PRO A 167 0.75 15.35 -13.89
C PRO A 167 0.43 14.78 -12.50
N GLY A 168 -0.85 14.60 -12.22
CA GLY A 168 -1.35 14.10 -10.93
C GLY A 168 -1.57 15.18 -9.85
N LEU A 169 -1.36 16.45 -10.13
CA LEU A 169 -1.68 17.57 -9.24
C LEU A 169 -2.83 18.39 -9.82
N GLU A 170 -4.00 18.28 -9.22
CA GLU A 170 -5.21 19.01 -9.61
C GLU A 170 -5.55 20.10 -8.60
N GLY A 171 -5.85 21.30 -9.08
CA GLY A 171 -6.44 22.40 -8.33
C GLY A 171 -7.93 22.48 -8.59
N LEU A 172 -8.70 23.02 -7.64
CA LEU A 172 -10.12 23.34 -7.81
C LEU A 172 -10.27 24.82 -8.06
N LEU A 173 -10.78 25.18 -9.22
CA LEU A 173 -11.24 26.53 -9.56
C LEU A 173 -12.74 26.60 -9.27
N HIS A 174 -13.10 27.25 -8.15
CA HIS A 174 -14.49 27.38 -7.75
C HIS A 174 -15.27 28.29 -8.69
N ILE A 175 -16.57 28.05 -8.85
CA ILE A 175 -17.43 28.80 -9.79
C ILE A 175 -17.45 30.32 -9.50
N SER A 176 -17.25 30.72 -8.25
CA SER A 176 -17.16 32.14 -7.86
C SER A 176 -15.93 32.85 -8.39
N GLU A 177 -14.87 32.10 -8.71
CA GLU A 177 -13.57 32.62 -9.16
C GLU A 177 -13.39 32.50 -10.69
N LEU A 178 -14.39 31.97 -11.40
CA LEU A 178 -14.35 31.80 -12.86
C LEU A 178 -14.65 33.09 -13.62
N ALA A 179 -15.43 34.01 -13.06
CA ALA A 179 -15.72 35.30 -13.64
C ALA A 179 -16.26 36.30 -12.61
N ASP A 180 -16.13 37.60 -12.93
CA ASP A 180 -16.57 38.72 -12.09
C ASP A 180 -18.11 38.83 -11.99
N HIS A 181 -18.87 38.03 -12.75
CA HIS A 181 -20.32 37.99 -12.73
C HIS A 181 -20.84 36.60 -12.36
N LYS A 182 -22.07 36.53 -11.86
CA LYS A 182 -22.69 35.28 -11.44
C LYS A 182 -22.90 34.34 -12.62
N ILE A 183 -22.25 33.19 -12.58
CA ILE A 183 -22.34 32.12 -13.59
C ILE A 183 -23.20 30.99 -13.01
N GLU A 184 -24.05 30.40 -13.83
CA GLU A 184 -24.86 29.25 -13.43
C GLU A 184 -24.13 27.92 -13.60
N LYS A 185 -23.26 27.83 -14.62
CA LYS A 185 -22.52 26.59 -14.93
C LYS A 185 -21.10 26.90 -15.36
N PRO A 186 -20.09 26.25 -14.81
CA PRO A 186 -18.68 26.41 -15.23
C PRO A 186 -18.45 26.13 -16.73
N ARG A 187 -19.28 25.28 -17.35
CA ARG A 187 -19.22 24.94 -18.79
C ARG A 187 -19.48 26.11 -19.74
N ASP A 188 -20.07 27.20 -19.24
CA ASP A 188 -20.38 28.36 -20.05
C ASP A 188 -19.12 29.22 -20.29
N ILE A 189 -18.09 29.04 -19.48
CA ILE A 189 -16.82 29.81 -19.56
C ILE A 189 -15.64 28.93 -19.96
N VAL A 190 -15.53 27.72 -19.39
CA VAL A 190 -14.39 26.81 -19.62
C VAL A 190 -14.84 25.46 -20.12
N LYS A 191 -14.05 24.86 -20.99
CA LYS A 191 -14.31 23.53 -21.57
C LYS A 191 -13.24 22.53 -21.10
N LEU A 192 -13.58 21.25 -21.17
CA LEU A 192 -12.61 20.18 -20.94
C LEU A 192 -11.45 20.29 -21.95
N GLY A 193 -10.22 20.28 -21.42
CA GLY A 193 -9.00 20.39 -22.22
C GLY A 193 -8.53 21.83 -22.48
N ASP A 194 -9.27 22.85 -22.02
CA ASP A 194 -8.83 24.23 -22.15
C ASP A 194 -7.62 24.49 -21.27
N GLN A 195 -6.64 25.21 -21.80
CA GLN A 195 -5.55 25.77 -21.02
C GLN A 195 -5.96 27.14 -20.52
N ILE A 196 -5.96 27.30 -19.21
CA ILE A 196 -6.35 28.54 -18.53
C ILE A 196 -5.25 29.02 -17.60
N GLU A 197 -5.19 30.32 -17.43
CA GLU A 197 -4.35 30.98 -16.41
C GLU A 197 -5.22 31.23 -15.18
N VAL A 198 -4.76 30.81 -14.03
CA VAL A 198 -5.47 30.91 -12.74
C VAL A 198 -4.53 31.41 -11.64
#